data_9a2f8f28ded88232bb8dbb28fac749f0
#
_entry.id   9a2f8f28ded88232bb8dbb28fac749f0
#
_cell.length_a   1.000
_cell.length_b   1.000
_cell.length_c   1.000
_cell.angle_alpha   90.00
_cell.angle_beta   90.00
_cell.angle_gamma   90.00
#
_symmetry.space_group_name_H-M   'P 1'
#
loop_
_entity.id
_entity.type
_entity.pdbx_description
1 polymer ?
#
loop_
_entity_poly.entity_id
_entity_poly.type
_entity_poly.pdbx_seq_one_letter_code
_entity_poly.pdbx_strand_id
1 'polypeptide(L)'
;MAELDDDFFKAGTSFKRPIPGQSLTDDPSTPRPFEGPPKFTDRNDVLEYYFELLTEEETYESVLDSLEAGSSLMDIVQVLIMQGFQDGLYNPDMMLMIAEPLAYMIAALAERADVDFTVMNDDDEKPTEEEEELPVMNQAMKSIEKPEMDEDFPAGVAEKLDQVEPPKQRSLLGER
;
A
#
# COMPACT_ATOMS: atom_id res chain seq x y z
N MET A 1 -42.51 -17.43 30.48
CA MET A 1 -41.56 -16.50 29.83
C MET A 1 -40.19 -17.07 30.13
N ALA A 2 -39.51 -17.61 29.14
CA ALA A 2 -38.16 -18.08 29.37
C ALA A 2 -37.27 -16.85 29.49
N GLU A 3 -36.58 -16.67 30.62
CA GLU A 3 -35.51 -15.70 30.79
C GLU A 3 -34.44 -16.05 29.75
N LEU A 4 -34.27 -15.19 28.76
CA LEU A 4 -33.16 -15.28 27.82
C LEU A 4 -31.89 -14.97 28.62
N ASP A 5 -31.07 -16.00 28.83
CA ASP A 5 -29.85 -15.93 29.62
C ASP A 5 -28.92 -14.83 29.06
N ASP A 6 -28.49 -13.93 29.95
CA ASP A 6 -27.48 -12.89 29.70
C ASP A 6 -26.19 -13.48 29.09
N ASP A 7 -25.91 -14.75 29.37
CA ASP A 7 -24.80 -15.51 28.80
C ASP A 7 -24.96 -15.80 27.30
N PHE A 8 -26.20 -15.91 26.79
CA PHE A 8 -26.45 -16.06 25.36
C PHE A 8 -26.05 -14.82 24.56
N PHE A 9 -26.38 -13.63 25.08
CA PHE A 9 -26.00 -12.37 24.43
C PHE A 9 -24.49 -12.10 24.55
N LYS A 10 -23.87 -12.38 25.70
CA LYS A 10 -22.41 -12.29 25.86
C LYS A 10 -21.66 -13.25 24.94
N ALA A 11 -22.21 -14.44 24.73
CA ALA A 11 -21.63 -15.41 23.81
C ALA A 11 -21.78 -15.00 22.33
N GLY A 12 -22.84 -14.26 21.96
CA GLY A 12 -23.07 -13.76 20.60
C GLY A 12 -22.25 -12.53 20.22
N THR A 13 -21.82 -11.74 21.23
CA THR A 13 -21.02 -10.50 21.03
C THR A 13 -19.51 -10.72 21.20
N SER A 14 -19.09 -11.94 21.48
CA SER A 14 -17.65 -12.24 21.54
C SER A 14 -17.08 -12.33 20.13
N PHE A 15 -16.37 -11.29 19.69
CA PHE A 15 -15.57 -11.27 18.48
C PHE A 15 -14.47 -12.37 18.43
N LYS A 16 -14.30 -13.13 19.51
CA LYS A 16 -13.36 -14.26 19.59
C LYS A 16 -13.93 -15.59 19.05
N ARG A 17 -15.19 -15.62 18.59
CA ARG A 17 -15.74 -16.82 17.98
C ARG A 17 -15.32 -16.89 16.51
N PRO A 18 -14.74 -18.01 16.07
CA PRO A 18 -14.36 -18.15 14.68
C PRO A 18 -15.59 -18.02 13.77
N ILE A 19 -15.45 -17.28 12.71
CA ILE A 19 -16.42 -17.24 11.61
C ILE A 19 -16.48 -18.65 11.01
N PRO A 20 -17.68 -19.18 10.63
CA PRO A 20 -17.76 -20.48 9.99
C PRO A 20 -16.81 -20.58 8.78
N GLY A 21 -15.84 -21.50 8.86
CA GLY A 21 -14.79 -21.69 7.85
C GLY A 21 -13.42 -21.08 8.19
N GLN A 22 -13.33 -20.08 9.04
CA GLN A 22 -12.08 -19.44 9.44
C GLN A 22 -11.12 -20.41 10.15
N SER A 23 -11.66 -21.27 11.02
CA SER A 23 -10.87 -22.26 11.78
C SER A 23 -10.36 -23.45 10.94
N LEU A 24 -10.69 -23.52 9.66
CA LEU A 24 -10.17 -24.54 8.76
C LEU A 24 -8.79 -24.18 8.19
N THR A 25 -8.45 -22.90 8.15
CA THR A 25 -7.23 -22.39 7.54
C THR A 25 -6.35 -21.59 8.49
N ASP A 26 -6.94 -21.06 9.58
CA ASP A 26 -6.21 -20.17 10.50
C ASP A 26 -6.59 -20.44 11.95
N ASP A 27 -5.66 -20.17 12.88
CA ASP A 27 -5.91 -20.28 14.31
C ASP A 27 -6.63 -19.00 14.81
N PRO A 28 -7.90 -19.08 15.24
CA PRO A 28 -8.66 -17.92 15.70
C PRO A 28 -8.11 -17.28 16.99
N SER A 29 -7.13 -17.92 17.64
CA SER A 29 -6.45 -17.36 18.81
C SER A 29 -5.29 -16.42 18.48
N THR A 30 -4.84 -16.42 17.22
CA THR A 30 -3.77 -15.57 16.70
C THR A 30 -4.30 -14.66 15.59
N PRO A 31 -4.97 -13.54 15.92
CA PRO A 31 -5.48 -12.62 14.90
C PRO A 31 -4.33 -12.02 14.09
N ARG A 32 -4.52 -11.88 12.79
CA ARG A 32 -3.59 -11.18 11.92
C ARG A 32 -3.61 -9.67 12.19
N PRO A 33 -2.54 -8.94 11.87
CA PRO A 33 -2.48 -7.50 12.14
C PRO A 33 -3.67 -6.71 11.56
N PHE A 34 -4.11 -7.03 10.34
CA PHE A 34 -5.23 -6.37 9.67
C PHE A 34 -6.62 -6.70 10.24
N GLU A 35 -6.75 -7.71 11.10
CA GLU A 35 -8.00 -8.03 11.80
C GLU A 35 -8.20 -7.13 13.04
N GLY A 36 -7.15 -6.41 13.46
CA GLY A 36 -7.17 -5.47 14.55
C GLY A 36 -7.59 -4.05 14.12
N PRO A 37 -7.68 -3.12 15.08
CA PRO A 37 -7.87 -1.71 14.74
C PRO A 37 -6.64 -1.19 13.98
N PRO A 38 -6.85 -0.41 12.89
CA PRO A 38 -5.76 0.11 12.09
C PRO A 38 -4.87 1.07 12.90
N LYS A 39 -3.58 1.09 12.59
CA LYS A 39 -2.61 2.00 13.21
C LYS A 39 -2.87 3.46 12.83
N PHE A 40 -3.21 3.71 11.55
CA PHE A 40 -3.50 5.02 11.01
C PHE A 40 -4.96 5.10 10.59
N THR A 41 -5.61 6.22 10.92
CA THR A 41 -6.98 6.53 10.55
C THR A 41 -7.09 7.81 9.72
N ASP A 42 -6.02 8.59 9.68
CA ASP A 42 -5.90 9.80 8.86
C ASP A 42 -5.04 9.54 7.63
N ARG A 43 -5.50 10.02 6.47
CA ARG A 43 -4.81 9.87 5.18
C ARG A 43 -3.43 10.54 5.19
N ASN A 44 -3.34 11.71 5.80
CA ASN A 44 -2.11 12.48 5.81
C ASN A 44 -1.02 11.78 6.64
N ASP A 45 -1.39 11.14 7.74
CA ASP A 45 -0.45 10.35 8.56
C ASP A 45 0.10 9.16 7.78
N VAL A 46 -0.75 8.51 6.96
CA VAL A 46 -0.31 7.41 6.07
C VAL A 46 0.64 7.91 5.00
N LEU A 47 0.33 9.05 4.37
CA LEU A 47 1.19 9.62 3.32
C LEU A 47 2.52 10.12 3.89
N GLU A 48 2.54 10.67 5.10
CA GLU A 48 3.78 11.04 5.78
C GLU A 48 4.64 9.81 6.11
N TYR A 49 4.01 8.73 6.57
CA TYR A 49 4.69 7.45 6.79
C TYR A 49 5.33 6.89 5.51
N TYR A 50 4.58 6.89 4.39
CA TYR A 50 5.14 6.42 3.11
C TYR A 50 6.20 7.34 2.55
N PHE A 51 6.09 8.65 2.77
CA PHE A 51 7.14 9.58 2.40
C PHE A 51 8.44 9.26 3.15
N GLU A 52 8.39 9.06 4.46
CA GLU A 52 9.56 8.69 5.25
C GLU A 52 10.15 7.36 4.77
N LEU A 53 9.31 6.35 4.54
CA LEU A 53 9.72 5.04 4.06
C LEU A 53 10.40 5.12 2.68
N LEU A 54 9.79 5.82 1.73
CA LEU A 54 10.28 5.92 0.34
C LEU A 54 11.54 6.80 0.22
N THR A 55 11.79 7.69 1.18
CA THR A 55 13.00 8.53 1.20
C THR A 55 14.15 7.92 2.00
N GLU A 56 13.94 6.78 2.63
CA GLU A 56 15.02 5.99 3.21
C GLU A 56 15.93 5.44 2.10
N GLU A 57 17.25 5.61 2.22
CA GLU A 57 18.21 5.34 1.15
C GLU A 57 18.07 3.92 0.56
N GLU A 58 17.91 2.90 1.42
CA GLU A 58 17.76 1.49 0.98
C GLU A 58 16.45 1.26 0.22
N THR A 59 15.33 1.83 0.71
CA THR A 59 14.02 1.70 0.06
C THR A 59 13.99 2.47 -1.25
N TYR A 60 14.54 3.67 -1.26
CA TYR A 60 14.61 4.50 -2.47
C TYR A 60 15.40 3.80 -3.58
N GLU A 61 16.61 3.31 -3.28
CA GLU A 61 17.41 2.53 -4.25
C GLU A 61 16.64 1.31 -4.75
N SER A 62 15.96 0.55 -3.86
CA SER A 62 15.20 -0.64 -4.24
C SER A 62 14.01 -0.34 -5.17
N VAL A 63 13.33 0.79 -4.94
CA VAL A 63 12.24 1.25 -5.82
C VAL A 63 12.77 1.62 -7.20
N LEU A 64 13.88 2.37 -7.26
CA LEU A 64 14.50 2.74 -8.54
C LEU A 64 14.99 1.51 -9.31
N ASP A 65 15.68 0.58 -8.64
CA ASP A 65 16.13 -0.68 -9.24
C ASP A 65 14.96 -1.50 -9.82
N SER A 66 13.81 -1.49 -9.14
CA SER A 66 12.61 -2.19 -9.61
C SER A 66 12.02 -1.53 -10.86
N LEU A 67 12.00 -0.20 -10.93
CA LEU A 67 11.55 0.54 -12.11
C LEU A 67 12.50 0.32 -13.30
N GLU A 68 13.82 0.38 -13.08
CA GLU A 68 14.82 0.10 -14.11
C GLU A 68 14.77 -1.37 -14.61
N ALA A 69 14.38 -2.31 -13.74
CA ALA A 69 14.15 -3.70 -14.09
C ALA A 69 12.90 -3.92 -14.95
N GLY A 70 12.04 -2.89 -15.10
CA GLY A 70 10.84 -2.91 -15.94
C GLY A 70 9.54 -3.16 -15.20
N SER A 71 9.55 -3.13 -13.86
CA SER A 71 8.30 -3.13 -13.08
C SER A 71 7.51 -1.85 -13.36
N SER A 72 6.18 -1.95 -13.46
CA SER A 72 5.38 -0.75 -13.58
C SER A 72 5.28 -0.01 -12.25
N LEU A 73 5.08 1.29 -12.31
CA LEU A 73 4.88 2.12 -11.12
C LEU A 73 3.70 1.60 -10.29
N MET A 74 2.61 1.19 -10.95
CA MET A 74 1.42 0.68 -10.28
C MET A 74 1.64 -0.69 -9.62
N ASP A 75 2.52 -1.55 -10.15
CA ASP A 75 2.91 -2.80 -9.49
C ASP A 75 3.57 -2.52 -8.14
N ILE A 76 4.48 -1.54 -8.10
CA ILE A 76 5.17 -1.14 -6.87
C ILE A 76 4.17 -0.55 -5.87
N VAL A 77 3.27 0.32 -6.32
CA VAL A 77 2.19 0.89 -5.48
C VAL A 77 1.34 -0.22 -4.89
N GLN A 78 0.93 -1.19 -5.70
CA GLN A 78 0.10 -2.32 -5.26
C GLN A 78 0.80 -3.14 -4.17
N VAL A 79 2.06 -3.46 -4.36
CA VAL A 79 2.86 -4.20 -3.36
C VAL A 79 2.93 -3.43 -2.04
N LEU A 80 3.26 -2.14 -2.09
CA LEU A 80 3.37 -1.30 -0.89
C LEU A 80 2.04 -1.17 -0.13
N ILE A 81 0.96 -0.92 -0.86
CA ILE A 81 -0.38 -0.78 -0.27
C ILE A 81 -0.84 -2.10 0.34
N MET A 82 -0.64 -3.22 -0.37
CA MET A 82 -1.02 -4.53 0.13
C MET A 82 -0.22 -4.91 1.38
N GLN A 83 1.09 -4.66 1.37
CA GLN A 83 1.93 -4.90 2.53
C GLN A 83 1.47 -4.08 3.75
N GLY A 84 1.22 -2.79 3.57
CA GLY A 84 0.74 -1.92 4.65
C GLY A 84 -0.61 -2.37 5.21
N PHE A 85 -1.52 -2.86 4.37
CA PHE A 85 -2.77 -3.45 4.83
C PHE A 85 -2.53 -4.73 5.64
N GLN A 86 -1.71 -5.65 5.15
CA GLN A 86 -1.39 -6.90 5.85
C GLN A 86 -0.73 -6.65 7.21
N ASP A 87 0.05 -5.58 7.32
CA ASP A 87 0.69 -5.14 8.56
C ASP A 87 -0.27 -4.39 9.51
N GLY A 88 -1.55 -4.22 9.10
CA GLY A 88 -2.56 -3.55 9.91
C GLY A 88 -2.36 -2.04 10.02
N LEU A 89 -1.65 -1.42 9.09
CA LEU A 89 -1.41 0.03 9.13
C LEU A 89 -2.69 0.82 8.92
N TYR A 90 -3.58 0.35 8.04
CA TYR A 90 -4.85 1.01 7.70
C TYR A 90 -5.89 -0.01 7.20
N ASN A 91 -7.09 0.46 6.98
CA ASN A 91 -8.22 -0.33 6.48
C ASN A 91 -8.27 -0.34 4.93
N PRO A 92 -9.11 -1.19 4.31
CA PRO A 92 -9.23 -1.26 2.85
C PRO A 92 -9.69 0.04 2.18
N ASP A 93 -10.53 0.85 2.85
CA ASP A 93 -10.98 2.14 2.29
C ASP A 93 -9.80 3.09 2.13
N MET A 94 -8.88 3.09 3.11
CA MET A 94 -7.67 3.90 3.06
C MET A 94 -6.76 3.49 1.90
N MET A 95 -6.69 2.20 1.55
CA MET A 95 -5.90 1.72 0.39
C MET A 95 -6.31 2.44 -0.89
N LEU A 96 -7.61 2.63 -1.12
CA LEU A 96 -8.13 3.33 -2.29
C LEU A 96 -7.78 4.82 -2.28
N MET A 97 -7.82 5.44 -1.09
CA MET A 97 -7.55 6.86 -0.93
C MET A 97 -6.08 7.24 -1.11
N ILE A 98 -5.16 6.30 -0.84
CA ILE A 98 -3.71 6.57 -0.90
C ILE A 98 -3.06 6.10 -2.20
N ALA A 99 -3.75 5.32 -3.03
CA ALA A 99 -3.16 4.72 -4.24
C ALA A 99 -2.59 5.77 -5.19
N GLU A 100 -3.38 6.77 -5.56
CA GLU A 100 -2.95 7.83 -6.48
C GLU A 100 -1.86 8.75 -5.89
N PRO A 101 -2.00 9.31 -4.66
CA PRO A 101 -0.94 10.11 -4.09
C PRO A 101 0.36 9.34 -3.83
N LEU A 102 0.29 8.04 -3.53
CA LEU A 102 1.47 7.20 -3.41
C LEU A 102 2.16 7.01 -4.76
N ALA A 103 1.37 6.77 -5.83
CA ALA A 103 1.86 6.71 -7.19
C ALA A 103 2.56 8.02 -7.60
N TYR A 104 1.96 9.17 -7.26
CA TYR A 104 2.56 10.47 -7.49
C TYR A 104 3.92 10.62 -6.77
N MET A 105 4.03 10.20 -5.50
CA MET A 105 5.30 10.28 -4.77
C MET A 105 6.39 9.44 -5.43
N ILE A 106 6.08 8.21 -5.84
CA ILE A 106 7.06 7.34 -6.52
C ILE A 106 7.46 7.93 -7.88
N ALA A 107 6.51 8.45 -8.66
CA ALA A 107 6.79 9.10 -9.93
C ALA A 107 7.73 10.31 -9.75
N ALA A 108 7.45 11.17 -8.76
CA ALA A 108 8.28 12.34 -8.47
C ALA A 108 9.70 11.95 -8.02
N LEU A 109 9.86 10.87 -7.26
CA LEU A 109 11.16 10.36 -6.85
C LEU A 109 11.94 9.76 -8.03
N ALA A 110 11.26 9.04 -8.95
CA ALA A 110 11.87 8.49 -10.16
C ALA A 110 12.34 9.61 -11.12
N GLU A 111 11.50 10.64 -11.34
CA GLU A 111 11.85 11.81 -12.15
C GLU A 111 13.08 12.54 -11.60
N ARG A 112 13.24 12.62 -10.28
CA ARG A 112 14.43 13.24 -9.65
C ARG A 112 15.70 12.45 -9.83
N ALA A 113 15.57 11.14 -9.90
CA ALA A 113 16.68 10.22 -10.14
C ALA A 113 17.01 10.06 -11.62
N ASP A 114 16.26 10.72 -12.51
CA ASP A 114 16.38 10.61 -13.98
C ASP A 114 16.17 9.14 -14.45
N VAL A 115 15.25 8.44 -13.81
CA VAL A 115 14.86 7.06 -14.13
C VAL A 115 13.56 7.07 -14.92
N ASP A 116 13.59 6.48 -16.13
CA ASP A 116 12.41 6.27 -16.93
C ASP A 116 11.52 5.20 -16.31
N PHE A 117 10.21 5.43 -16.28
CA PHE A 117 9.25 4.48 -15.74
C PHE A 117 8.00 4.37 -16.61
N THR A 118 7.35 3.21 -16.54
CA THR A 118 6.04 2.97 -17.14
C THR A 118 5.00 2.98 -16.02
N VAL A 119 3.89 3.68 -16.20
CA VAL A 119 2.84 3.77 -15.17
C VAL A 119 2.15 2.42 -15.03
N MET A 120 1.81 1.77 -16.15
CA MET A 120 1.10 0.48 -16.18
C MET A 120 1.63 -0.36 -17.34
N ASN A 121 1.76 -1.66 -17.16
CA ASN A 121 2.17 -2.56 -18.24
C ASN A 121 0.97 -2.92 -19.13
N ASP A 122 1.17 -2.97 -20.44
CA ASP A 122 0.12 -3.34 -21.41
C ASP A 122 -0.37 -4.80 -21.25
N ASP A 123 0.44 -5.65 -20.59
CA ASP A 123 0.09 -7.05 -20.32
C ASP A 123 -0.91 -7.24 -19.14
N ASP A 124 -1.18 -6.18 -18.37
CA ASP A 124 -2.11 -6.19 -17.23
C ASP A 124 -3.61 -6.20 -17.64
N GLU A 125 -3.91 -6.34 -18.94
CA GLU A 125 -5.29 -6.49 -19.43
C GLU A 125 -5.94 -7.84 -19.05
N LYS A 126 -5.13 -8.83 -18.60
CA LYS A 126 -5.65 -10.12 -18.14
C LYS A 126 -5.50 -10.21 -16.62
N PRO A 127 -6.61 -10.28 -15.89
CA PRO A 127 -6.53 -10.46 -14.44
C PRO A 127 -5.78 -11.75 -14.11
N THR A 128 -4.78 -11.67 -13.24
CA THR A 128 -4.14 -12.84 -12.65
C THR A 128 -5.05 -13.44 -11.58
N GLU A 129 -4.84 -14.72 -11.21
CA GLU A 129 -5.64 -15.38 -10.15
C GLU A 129 -5.57 -14.61 -8.81
N GLU A 130 -4.49 -13.86 -8.55
CA GLU A 130 -4.30 -13.03 -7.36
C GLU A 130 -5.10 -11.72 -7.43
N GLU A 131 -5.39 -11.20 -8.64
CA GLU A 131 -6.20 -9.99 -8.84
C GLU A 131 -7.70 -10.23 -8.60
N GLU A 132 -8.16 -11.48 -8.61
CA GLU A 132 -9.55 -11.80 -8.28
C GLU A 132 -9.89 -11.57 -6.79
N GLU A 133 -8.89 -11.51 -5.91
CA GLU A 133 -9.10 -11.31 -4.46
C GLU A 133 -9.45 -9.86 -4.09
N LEU A 134 -9.00 -8.86 -4.88
CA LEU A 134 -9.28 -7.43 -4.61
C LEU A 134 -9.70 -6.66 -5.88
N PRO A 135 -10.84 -7.03 -6.49
CA PRO A 135 -11.24 -6.47 -7.79
C PRO A 135 -11.47 -4.95 -7.76
N VAL A 136 -11.91 -4.41 -6.62
CA VAL A 136 -12.19 -2.96 -6.47
C VAL A 136 -10.90 -2.16 -6.48
N MET A 137 -9.86 -2.63 -5.80
CA MET A 137 -8.57 -1.96 -5.75
C MET A 137 -7.90 -1.98 -7.13
N ASN A 138 -7.86 -3.14 -7.78
CA ASN A 138 -7.28 -3.28 -9.12
C ASN A 138 -7.99 -2.41 -10.15
N GLN A 139 -9.33 -2.29 -10.05
CA GLN A 139 -10.09 -1.41 -10.92
C GLN A 139 -9.77 0.08 -10.65
N ALA A 140 -9.63 0.48 -9.39
CA ALA A 140 -9.26 1.85 -9.02
C ALA A 140 -7.85 2.18 -9.51
N MET A 141 -6.88 1.27 -9.35
CA MET A 141 -5.51 1.47 -9.82
C MET A 141 -5.42 1.56 -11.34
N LYS A 142 -6.16 0.74 -12.09
CA LYS A 142 -6.26 0.82 -13.56
C LYS A 142 -6.88 2.13 -14.09
N SER A 143 -7.55 2.89 -13.24
CA SER A 143 -8.06 4.22 -13.63
C SER A 143 -7.03 5.33 -13.54
N ILE A 144 -5.86 5.08 -12.96
CA ILE A 144 -4.77 6.05 -12.82
C ILE A 144 -3.88 5.97 -14.06
N GLU A 145 -4.20 6.75 -15.09
CA GLU A 145 -3.39 6.81 -16.32
C GLU A 145 -2.08 7.60 -16.11
N LYS A 146 -2.16 8.66 -15.32
CA LYS A 146 -1.02 9.49 -14.92
C LYS A 146 -1.25 9.94 -13.48
N PRO A 147 -0.34 9.61 -12.56
CA PRO A 147 -0.49 10.05 -11.18
C PRO A 147 -0.29 11.57 -11.10
N GLU A 148 -1.21 12.25 -10.43
CA GLU A 148 -1.17 13.69 -10.22
C GLU A 148 -1.27 14.01 -8.72
N MET A 149 -0.69 15.14 -8.33
CA MET A 149 -0.86 15.63 -6.97
C MET A 149 -2.27 16.20 -6.82
N ASP A 150 -3.07 15.60 -5.97
CA ASP A 150 -4.43 16.08 -5.69
C ASP A 150 -4.44 17.33 -4.78
N GLU A 151 -5.60 18.01 -4.70
CA GLU A 151 -5.75 19.23 -3.88
C GLU A 151 -5.58 18.96 -2.38
N ASP A 152 -5.82 17.72 -1.95
CA ASP A 152 -5.73 17.28 -0.56
C ASP A 152 -4.36 16.65 -0.22
N PHE A 153 -3.40 16.72 -1.15
CA PHE A 153 -2.05 16.21 -0.89
C PHE A 153 -1.38 17.01 0.23
N PRO A 154 -0.77 16.36 1.25
CA PRO A 154 -0.20 17.07 2.39
C PRO A 154 0.87 18.05 1.97
N ALA A 155 0.64 19.36 2.22
CA ALA A 155 1.57 20.42 1.83
C ALA A 155 2.97 20.22 2.42
N GLY A 156 3.06 19.66 3.63
CA GLY A 156 4.34 19.33 4.27
C GLY A 156 5.11 18.23 3.55
N VAL A 157 4.40 17.24 2.97
CA VAL A 157 5.02 16.17 2.17
C VAL A 157 5.41 16.70 0.80
N ALA A 158 4.56 17.50 0.15
CA ALA A 158 4.85 18.11 -1.14
C ALA A 158 6.15 18.98 -1.09
N GLU A 159 6.28 19.85 -0.08
CA GLU A 159 7.46 20.69 0.10
C GLU A 159 8.74 19.86 0.37
N LYS A 160 8.63 18.83 1.18
CA LYS A 160 9.75 17.92 1.47
C LYS A 160 10.14 17.09 0.24
N LEU A 161 9.14 16.62 -0.53
CA LEU A 161 9.35 15.85 -1.75
C LEU A 161 10.17 16.63 -2.77
N ASP A 162 9.95 17.95 -2.86
CA ASP A 162 10.74 18.86 -3.71
C ASP A 162 12.21 19.00 -3.29
N GLN A 163 12.57 18.63 -2.08
CA GLN A 163 13.91 18.76 -1.52
C GLN A 163 14.68 17.44 -1.46
N VAL A 164 14.03 16.32 -1.78
CA VAL A 164 14.68 15.00 -1.74
C VAL A 164 15.80 14.94 -2.78
N GLU A 165 17.01 14.58 -2.35
CA GLU A 165 18.11 14.30 -3.25
C GLU A 165 18.06 12.82 -3.66
N PRO A 166 18.30 12.50 -4.95
CA PRO A 166 18.37 11.11 -5.38
C PRO A 166 19.56 10.40 -4.69
N PRO A 167 19.45 9.09 -4.45
CA PRO A 167 20.53 8.31 -3.88
C PRO A 167 21.76 8.40 -4.79
N LYS A 168 22.92 8.42 -4.20
CA LYS A 168 24.17 8.47 -4.97
C LYS A 168 24.25 7.21 -5.83
N GLN A 169 24.14 7.38 -7.15
CA GLN A 169 24.24 6.28 -8.10
C GLN A 169 25.47 5.44 -7.77
N ARG A 170 25.26 4.21 -7.39
CA ARG A 170 26.33 3.21 -7.40
C ARG A 170 26.72 3.03 -8.86
N SER A 171 27.86 3.61 -9.23
CA SER A 171 28.48 3.33 -10.52
C SER A 171 28.65 1.81 -10.62
N LEU A 172 27.84 1.16 -11.46
CA LEU A 172 27.98 -0.26 -11.81
C LEU A 172 29.32 -0.55 -12.51
N LEU A 173 30.07 0.47 -12.84
CA LEU A 173 31.45 0.42 -13.31
C LEU A 173 32.37 0.57 -12.09
N GLY A 174 32.47 -0.51 -11.31
CA GLY A 174 33.55 -0.63 -10.33
C GLY A 174 34.87 -0.30 -10.98
N GLU A 175 35.57 0.70 -10.45
CA GLU A 175 36.96 0.95 -10.78
C GLU A 175 37.74 -0.34 -10.67
N ARG A 176 38.32 -0.75 -11.80
CA ARG A 176 39.33 -1.82 -11.85
C ARG A 176 40.71 -1.20 -11.59
#